data_417a56fde7e2e0e50dec5d664bb476d7
#
_entry.id   417a56fde7e2e0e50dec5d664bb476d7
#
_cell.length_a   1.000
_cell.length_b   1.000
_cell.length_c   1.000
_cell.angle_alpha   90.00
_cell.angle_beta   90.00
_cell.angle_gamma   90.00
#
_symmetry.space_group_name_H-M   'P 1'
#
loop_
_entity.id
_entity.type
_entity.pdbx_description
1 polymer ?
#
loop_
_entity_poly.entity_id
_entity_poly.type
_entity_poly.pdbx_seq_one_letter_code
_entity_poly.pdbx_strand_id
1 'polypeptide(L)'
;LQIYLAVTPAEAQEASRFRCSLAHVAYCIGPDSTLLRQNLLLQTRGGLLSVTDRGAPFIASPERLSAAALRECGRRSYGGVLLDFEQPPAPDRLAFAETLARRLSPRPVYVPESYAAASGAIPLICTAISGGNFVQRLQE
;
A
#
# COMPACT_ATOMS: atom_id res chain seq x y z
N LEU A 1 -6.22 -9.02 15.83
CA LEU A 1 -6.43 -8.98 14.38
C LEU A 1 -6.62 -7.54 13.92
N GLN A 2 -5.81 -7.13 12.98
CA GLN A 2 -5.87 -5.79 12.43
C GLN A 2 -6.40 -5.87 11.00
N ILE A 3 -7.42 -5.07 10.68
CA ILE A 3 -8.09 -5.08 9.40
C ILE A 3 -7.88 -3.73 8.72
N TYR A 4 -7.42 -3.76 7.48
CA TYR A 4 -7.29 -2.59 6.62
C TYR A 4 -8.24 -2.71 5.44
N LEU A 5 -8.90 -1.61 5.09
CA LEU A 5 -9.72 -1.54 3.89
C LEU A 5 -8.94 -0.80 2.80
N ALA A 6 -8.65 -1.52 1.73
CA ALA A 6 -8.09 -0.90 0.53
C ALA A 6 -9.25 -0.26 -0.24
N VAL A 7 -9.21 1.05 -0.39
CA VAL A 7 -10.31 1.81 -0.97
C VAL A 7 -9.82 2.75 -2.04
N THR A 8 -10.67 2.97 -3.04
CA THR A 8 -10.49 4.07 -3.98
C THR A 8 -10.88 5.39 -3.30
N PRO A 9 -10.46 6.54 -3.84
CA PRO A 9 -10.88 7.82 -3.29
C PRO A 9 -12.40 8.01 -3.20
N ALA A 10 -13.14 7.46 -4.17
CA ALA A 10 -14.60 7.53 -4.17
C ALA A 10 -15.23 6.74 -3.01
N GLU A 11 -14.60 5.65 -2.61
CA GLU A 11 -15.09 4.77 -1.55
C GLU A 11 -14.65 5.19 -0.15
N ALA A 12 -13.63 6.04 -0.06
CA ALA A 12 -13.00 6.38 1.21
C ALA A 12 -13.98 7.02 2.20
N GLN A 13 -14.87 7.88 1.71
CA GLN A 13 -15.84 8.55 2.55
C GLN A 13 -16.84 7.57 3.16
N GLU A 14 -17.32 6.61 2.39
CA GLU A 14 -18.22 5.58 2.88
C GLU A 14 -17.49 4.61 3.82
N ALA A 15 -16.29 4.20 3.44
CA ALA A 15 -15.48 3.29 4.25
C ALA A 15 -15.10 3.88 5.61
N SER A 16 -15.00 5.21 5.73
CA SER A 16 -14.68 5.87 6.99
C SER A 16 -15.70 5.64 8.10
N ARG A 17 -16.89 5.16 7.76
CA ARG A 17 -17.93 4.79 8.75
C ARG A 17 -17.55 3.55 9.56
N PHE A 18 -16.61 2.76 9.07
CA PHE A 18 -16.19 1.53 9.73
C PHE A 18 -14.94 1.78 10.58
N ARG A 19 -14.87 1.09 11.72
CA ARG A 19 -13.73 1.22 12.64
C ARG A 19 -12.56 0.35 12.16
N CYS A 20 -11.98 0.72 11.04
CA CYS A 20 -10.80 0.06 10.51
C CYS A 20 -9.91 1.07 9.84
N SER A 21 -8.63 0.76 9.76
CA SER A 21 -7.67 1.60 9.08
C SER A 21 -7.88 1.53 7.58
N LEU A 22 -7.73 2.67 6.91
CA LEU A 22 -7.90 2.74 5.46
C LEU A 22 -6.54 2.61 4.77
N ALA A 23 -6.53 1.89 3.66
CA ALA A 23 -5.42 1.85 2.73
C ALA A 23 -5.90 2.46 1.42
N HIS A 24 -5.36 3.59 1.06
CA HIS A 24 -5.79 4.33 -0.11
C HIS A 24 -4.96 3.96 -1.33
N VAL A 25 -5.61 3.58 -2.42
CA VAL A 25 -4.93 3.37 -3.69
C VAL A 25 -4.69 4.75 -4.31
N ALA A 26 -3.68 5.44 -3.79
CA ALA A 26 -3.42 6.83 -4.12
C ALA A 26 -2.10 7.05 -4.85
N TYR A 27 -1.25 6.05 -4.94
CA TYR A 27 0.08 6.18 -5.51
C TYR A 27 0.36 5.06 -6.51
N CYS A 28 1.13 5.40 -7.54
CA CYS A 28 1.65 4.42 -8.49
C CYS A 28 3.13 4.68 -8.73
N ILE A 29 3.80 3.68 -9.31
CA ILE A 29 5.21 3.79 -9.65
C ILE A 29 5.34 4.51 -10.99
N GLY A 30 5.99 5.65 -10.99
CA GLY A 30 6.24 6.44 -12.17
C GLY A 30 7.60 6.14 -12.81
N PRO A 31 7.93 6.87 -13.90
CA PRO A 31 9.24 6.75 -14.55
C PRO A 31 10.39 7.03 -13.57
N ASP A 32 11.54 6.41 -13.82
CA ASP A 32 12.77 6.59 -13.02
C ASP A 32 12.58 6.28 -11.54
N SER A 33 11.72 5.31 -11.22
CA SER A 33 11.43 4.93 -9.84
C SER A 33 10.93 6.09 -8.99
N THR A 34 10.09 6.92 -9.58
CA THR A 34 9.38 7.99 -8.87
C THR A 34 8.07 7.46 -8.30
N LEU A 35 7.55 8.16 -7.32
CA LEU A 35 6.25 7.85 -6.72
C LEU A 35 5.26 8.92 -7.14
N LEU A 36 4.21 8.53 -7.86
CA LEU A 36 3.20 9.43 -8.38
C LEU A 36 1.92 9.32 -7.58
N ARG A 37 1.47 10.44 -7.03
CA ARG A 37 0.19 10.52 -6.34
C ARG A 37 -0.94 10.63 -7.34
N GLN A 38 -1.89 9.71 -7.31
CA GLN A 38 -2.98 9.65 -8.28
C GLN A 38 -4.12 10.61 -7.99
N ASN A 39 -4.38 10.91 -6.70
CA ASN A 39 -5.46 11.81 -6.33
C ASN A 39 -4.97 12.89 -5.38
N LEU A 40 -4.95 14.13 -5.88
CA LEU A 40 -4.49 15.29 -5.15
C LEU A 40 -5.57 15.89 -4.23
N LEU A 41 -6.83 15.54 -4.45
CA LEU A 41 -7.94 16.13 -3.71
C LEU A 41 -8.23 15.41 -2.39
N LEU A 42 -7.82 14.16 -2.28
CA LEU A 42 -8.05 13.38 -1.08
C LEU A 42 -6.97 13.68 -0.05
N GLN A 43 -7.33 14.46 0.97
CA GLN A 43 -6.44 14.72 2.09
C GLN A 43 -6.80 13.77 3.22
N THR A 44 -6.04 12.69 3.34
CA THR A 44 -6.20 11.75 4.42
C THR A 44 -4.96 11.77 5.29
N ARG A 45 -5.19 11.76 6.59
CA ARG A 45 -4.13 11.59 7.59
C ARG A 45 -4.28 10.23 8.25
N GLY A 46 -3.18 9.58 8.51
CA GLY A 46 -3.19 8.24 9.07
C GLY A 46 -3.52 7.19 8.02
N GLY A 47 -3.78 5.96 8.46
CA GLY A 47 -3.95 4.84 7.56
C GLY A 47 -2.65 4.43 6.89
N LEU A 48 -2.75 3.77 5.75
CA LEU A 48 -1.60 3.26 5.01
C LEU A 48 -1.45 4.01 3.69
N LEU A 49 -0.21 4.29 3.33
CA LEU A 49 0.13 4.67 1.96
C LEU A 49 0.04 3.40 1.11
N SER A 50 -0.78 3.44 0.06
CA SER A 50 -0.92 2.30 -0.85
C SER A 50 -0.24 2.58 -2.17
N VAL A 51 0.60 1.65 -2.62
CA VAL A 51 1.35 1.76 -3.87
C VAL A 51 0.96 0.60 -4.76
N THR A 52 0.51 0.90 -5.98
CA THR A 52 0.24 -0.12 -7.00
C THR A 52 1.37 -0.15 -8.03
N ASP A 53 1.63 -1.35 -8.55
CA ASP A 53 2.57 -1.54 -9.66
C ASP A 53 1.87 -1.58 -11.02
N ARG A 54 0.60 -1.22 -11.07
CA ARG A 54 -0.15 -1.19 -12.32
C ARG A 54 0.53 -0.26 -13.32
N GLY A 55 0.82 -0.79 -14.51
CA GLY A 55 1.48 -0.03 -15.56
C GLY A 55 2.99 0.10 -15.42
N ALA A 56 3.59 -0.41 -14.35
CA ALA A 56 5.03 -0.38 -14.15
C ALA A 56 5.63 -1.75 -14.51
N PRO A 57 6.39 -1.88 -15.60
CA PRO A 57 6.95 -3.16 -16.00
C PRO A 57 8.06 -3.64 -15.05
N PHE A 58 8.83 -2.72 -14.48
CA PHE A 58 9.90 -3.05 -13.54
C PHE A 58 10.22 -1.84 -12.66
N ILE A 59 10.90 -2.08 -11.54
CA ILE A 59 11.40 -1.04 -10.65
C ILE A 59 12.89 -0.87 -10.91
N ALA A 60 13.27 0.24 -11.55
CA ALA A 60 14.65 0.48 -11.93
C ALA A 60 15.57 0.69 -10.73
N SER A 61 15.09 1.39 -9.69
CA SER A 61 15.85 1.65 -8.48
C SER A 61 14.98 1.45 -7.24
N PRO A 62 15.04 0.27 -6.59
CA PRO A 62 14.36 0.04 -5.33
C PRO A 62 14.73 1.06 -4.23
N GLU A 63 15.99 1.49 -4.20
CA GLU A 63 16.46 2.48 -3.22
C GLU A 63 15.80 3.84 -3.43
N ARG A 64 15.72 4.32 -4.67
CA ARG A 64 15.11 5.62 -4.98
C ARG A 64 13.62 5.60 -4.67
N LEU A 65 12.93 4.55 -5.07
CA LEU A 65 11.51 4.42 -4.82
C LEU A 65 11.21 4.32 -3.33
N SER A 66 12.03 3.58 -2.58
CA SER A 66 11.91 3.48 -1.12
C SER A 66 12.10 4.83 -0.44
N ALA A 67 13.07 5.63 -0.90
CA ALA A 67 13.28 6.97 -0.36
C ALA A 67 12.07 7.88 -0.61
N ALA A 68 11.46 7.78 -1.80
CA ALA A 68 10.27 8.55 -2.13
C ALA A 68 9.08 8.15 -1.24
N ALA A 69 8.87 6.86 -1.02
CA ALA A 69 7.80 6.36 -0.15
C ALA A 69 8.02 6.81 1.30
N LEU A 70 9.26 6.76 1.78
CA LEU A 70 9.60 7.20 3.13
C LEU A 70 9.29 8.69 3.33
N ARG A 71 9.61 9.52 2.35
CA ARG A 71 9.30 10.96 2.40
C ARG A 71 7.79 11.20 2.48
N GLU A 72 7.02 10.52 1.66
CA GLU A 72 5.56 10.68 1.67
C GLU A 72 4.94 10.23 2.98
N CYS A 73 5.41 9.13 3.55
CA CYS A 73 4.96 8.67 4.87
C CYS A 73 5.23 9.73 5.95
N GLY A 74 6.37 10.38 5.91
CA GLY A 74 6.70 11.46 6.84
C GLY A 74 5.84 12.70 6.63
N ARG A 75 5.65 13.11 5.39
CA ARG A 75 4.87 14.32 5.05
C ARG A 75 3.39 14.20 5.42
N ARG A 76 2.82 13.01 5.31
CA ARG A 76 1.38 12.79 5.48
C ARG A 76 1.04 11.93 6.69
N SER A 77 2.01 11.62 7.52
CA SER A 77 1.82 10.86 8.75
C SER A 77 1.15 9.49 8.53
N TYR A 78 1.50 8.80 7.45
CA TYR A 78 1.02 7.43 7.25
C TYR A 78 1.64 6.50 8.28
N GLY A 79 0.84 5.58 8.79
CA GLY A 79 1.28 4.59 9.79
C GLY A 79 2.05 3.41 9.20
N GLY A 80 2.11 3.29 7.88
CA GLY A 80 2.79 2.21 7.18
C GLY A 80 2.48 2.26 5.70
N VAL A 81 2.92 1.23 4.99
CA VAL A 81 2.75 1.13 3.54
C VAL A 81 2.09 -0.20 3.20
N LEU A 82 1.14 -0.18 2.28
CA LEU A 82 0.60 -1.35 1.64
C LEU A 82 1.10 -1.39 0.19
N LEU A 83 1.81 -2.45 -0.16
CA LEU A 83 2.22 -2.69 -1.54
C LEU A 83 1.13 -3.52 -2.22
N ASP A 84 0.26 -2.83 -2.95
CA ASP A 84 -0.84 -3.46 -3.69
C ASP A 84 -0.34 -3.88 -5.07
N PHE A 85 0.53 -4.88 -5.11
CA PHE A 85 1.17 -5.35 -6.33
C PHE A 85 0.31 -6.40 -7.01
N GLU A 86 0.05 -6.19 -8.30
CA GLU A 86 -0.67 -7.13 -9.16
C GLU A 86 0.28 -8.08 -9.88
N GLN A 87 1.52 -7.65 -10.11
CA GLN A 87 2.51 -8.46 -10.79
C GLN A 87 3.07 -9.56 -9.88
N PRO A 88 3.45 -10.72 -10.44
CA PRO A 88 4.09 -11.76 -9.64
C PRO A 88 5.39 -11.27 -8.99
N PRO A 89 5.85 -11.92 -7.91
CA PRO A 89 7.13 -11.57 -7.30
C PRO A 89 8.27 -11.69 -8.32
N ALA A 90 9.10 -10.66 -8.31
CA ALA A 90 10.29 -10.58 -9.13
C ALA A 90 11.41 -9.96 -8.29
N PRO A 91 12.69 -10.16 -8.65
CA PRO A 91 13.81 -9.66 -7.86
C PRO A 91 13.74 -8.16 -7.53
N ASP A 92 13.33 -7.33 -8.49
CA ASP A 92 13.21 -5.88 -8.30
C ASP A 92 12.12 -5.52 -7.30
N ARG A 93 10.97 -6.19 -7.37
CA ARG A 93 9.84 -5.95 -6.46
C ARG A 93 10.14 -6.45 -5.05
N LEU A 94 10.76 -7.63 -4.94
CA LEU A 94 11.17 -8.15 -3.64
C LEU A 94 12.24 -7.26 -3.00
N ALA A 95 13.21 -6.80 -3.77
CA ALA A 95 14.23 -5.88 -3.29
C ALA A 95 13.63 -4.57 -2.80
N PHE A 96 12.65 -4.02 -3.51
CA PHE A 96 11.95 -2.83 -3.09
C PHE A 96 11.20 -3.05 -1.77
N ALA A 97 10.43 -4.14 -1.67
CA ALA A 97 9.68 -4.45 -0.45
C ALA A 97 10.61 -4.60 0.77
N GLU A 98 11.72 -5.31 0.62
CA GLU A 98 12.69 -5.52 1.70
C GLU A 98 13.40 -4.23 2.09
N THR A 99 13.81 -3.43 1.11
CA THR A 99 14.47 -2.14 1.36
C THR A 99 13.54 -1.19 2.08
N LEU A 100 12.29 -1.11 1.64
CA LEU A 100 11.29 -0.24 2.26
C LEU A 100 10.99 -0.70 3.68
N ALA A 101 10.81 -2.00 3.90
CA ALA A 101 10.54 -2.56 5.23
C ALA A 101 11.66 -2.19 6.22
N ARG A 102 12.91 -2.32 5.79
CA ARG A 102 14.05 -1.98 6.63
C ARG A 102 14.11 -0.49 6.95
N ARG A 103 13.87 0.37 5.96
CA ARG A 103 13.96 1.83 6.13
C ARG A 103 12.78 2.41 6.89
N LEU A 104 11.61 1.81 6.75
CA LEU A 104 10.38 2.33 7.36
C LEU A 104 10.19 1.87 8.79
N SER A 105 10.90 0.79 9.22
CA SER A 105 10.80 0.26 10.58
C SER A 105 10.88 1.39 11.62
N PRO A 106 10.04 1.38 12.67
CA PRO A 106 9.12 0.31 13.08
C PRO A 106 7.75 0.33 12.39
N ARG A 107 7.51 1.24 11.45
CA ARG A 107 6.25 1.26 10.71
C ARG A 107 6.19 0.06 9.76
N PRO A 108 5.02 -0.62 9.67
CA PRO A 108 4.92 -1.85 8.89
C PRO A 108 4.87 -1.60 7.38
N VAL A 109 5.38 -2.58 6.64
CA VAL A 109 5.18 -2.69 5.19
C VAL A 109 4.43 -3.99 4.94
N TYR A 110 3.25 -3.88 4.35
CA TYR A 110 2.41 -5.03 4.03
C TYR A 110 2.54 -5.39 2.56
N VAL A 111 2.52 -6.69 2.28
CA VAL A 111 2.66 -7.22 0.91
C VAL A 111 1.58 -8.27 0.67
N PRO A 112 1.23 -8.57 -0.61
CA PRO A 112 0.39 -9.72 -0.93
C PRO A 112 1.03 -11.03 -0.46
N GLU A 113 0.21 -12.06 -0.24
CA GLU A 113 0.71 -13.38 0.19
C GLU A 113 1.80 -13.93 -0.72
N SER A 114 1.69 -13.70 -2.03
CA SER A 114 2.68 -14.15 -2.99
C SER A 114 4.08 -13.56 -2.76
N TYR A 115 4.15 -12.45 -2.00
CA TYR A 115 5.40 -11.78 -1.65
C TYR A 115 5.91 -12.15 -0.25
N ALA A 116 5.44 -13.24 0.33
CA ALA A 116 5.81 -13.65 1.69
C ALA A 116 7.33 -13.87 1.86
N ALA A 117 8.07 -14.09 0.77
CA ALA A 117 9.52 -14.22 0.81
C ALA A 117 10.25 -12.89 1.09
N ALA A 118 9.58 -11.75 0.97
CA ALA A 118 10.21 -10.45 1.24
C ALA A 118 10.51 -10.31 2.73
N SER A 119 11.79 -10.22 3.07
CA SER A 119 12.24 -10.15 4.46
C SER A 119 11.83 -8.84 5.10
N GLY A 120 11.24 -8.92 6.29
CA GLY A 120 10.78 -7.76 7.06
C GLY A 120 9.40 -7.24 6.67
N ALA A 121 8.84 -7.65 5.53
CA ALA A 121 7.49 -7.30 5.12
C ALA A 121 6.48 -8.28 5.73
N ILE A 122 5.24 -7.81 5.88
CA ILE A 122 4.17 -8.58 6.51
C ILE A 122 3.18 -9.01 5.42
N PRO A 123 3.02 -10.31 5.14
CA PRO A 123 2.04 -10.76 4.17
C PRO A 123 0.62 -10.51 4.65
N LEU A 124 -0.25 -10.06 3.75
CA LEU A 124 -1.66 -9.88 4.02
C LEU A 124 -2.49 -10.80 3.14
N ILE A 125 -3.56 -11.31 3.71
CA ILE A 125 -4.60 -12.00 2.96
C ILE A 125 -5.50 -10.93 2.35
N CYS A 126 -5.46 -10.79 1.03
CA CYS A 126 -6.30 -9.85 0.32
C CYS A 126 -7.55 -10.57 -0.17
N THR A 127 -8.71 -10.13 0.32
CA THR A 127 -10.00 -10.64 -0.12
C THR A 127 -10.72 -9.54 -0.88
N ALA A 128 -11.16 -9.83 -2.10
CA ALA A 128 -12.01 -8.94 -2.85
C ALA A 128 -13.40 -8.90 -2.19
N ILE A 129 -13.81 -7.71 -1.76
CA ILE A 129 -15.10 -7.49 -1.14
C ILE A 129 -15.91 -6.63 -2.11
N SER A 130 -16.99 -7.19 -2.65
CA SER A 130 -17.89 -6.46 -3.53
C SER A 130 -19.06 -5.87 -2.75
N GLY A 131 -19.46 -4.71 -3.12
CA GLY A 131 -20.56 -3.87 -2.65
C GLY A 131 -21.41 -4.39 -1.49
N GLY A 132 -22.43 -5.20 -1.78
CA GLY A 132 -23.38 -5.68 -0.78
C GLY A 132 -22.78 -6.59 0.30
N ASN A 133 -21.66 -7.24 0.02
CA ASN A 133 -21.00 -8.13 0.99
C ASN A 133 -20.01 -7.40 1.89
N PHE A 134 -19.70 -6.17 1.58
CA PHE A 134 -18.68 -5.40 2.29
C PHE A 134 -19.01 -5.23 3.77
N VAL A 135 -20.19 -4.69 4.05
CA VAL A 135 -20.63 -4.46 5.44
C VAL A 135 -20.75 -5.78 6.21
N GLN A 136 -21.32 -6.79 5.59
CA GLN A 136 -21.51 -8.09 6.23
C GLN A 136 -20.17 -8.71 6.64
N ARG A 137 -19.17 -8.68 5.78
CA ARG A 137 -17.85 -9.25 6.08
C ARG A 137 -17.11 -8.50 7.18
N LEU A 138 -17.31 -7.18 7.30
CA LEU A 138 -16.68 -6.40 8.35
C LEU A 138 -17.30 -6.62 9.72
N GLN A 139 -18.55 -7.09 9.78
CA GLN A 139 -19.23 -7.36 11.02
C GLN A 139 -18.94 -8.79 11.56
N GLU A 140 -18.46 -9.65 10.71
CA GLU A 140 -18.03 -10.98 11.09
C GLU A 140 -16.65 -10.98 11.76
#